data_da91285b7599d9c9b8fb33622adce0b3
#
_entry.id   da91285b7599d9c9b8fb33622adce0b3
#
_cell.length_a   1.000
_cell.length_b   1.000
_cell.length_c   1.000
_cell.angle_alpha   90.00
_cell.angle_beta   90.00
_cell.angle_gamma   90.00
#
_symmetry.space_group_name_H-M   'P 1'
#
loop_
_entity.id
_entity.type
_entity.pdbx_description
1 polymer ?
#
loop_
_entity_poly.entity_id
_entity_poly.type
_entity_poly.pdbx_seq_one_letter_code
_entity_poly.pdbx_strand_id
1 'polypeptide(L)'
;IKGRLFNVVGDAIDGIGDVSMENGRNIHQDAPKFEDLSTSTEILLTGIKVIDLIEPYSKGGKIGLFGGAGVGKTVLIMELINNIAKGYEGISVFAGVGERTREGNDLLREMIESGVIRYGKEFEESMEDGGWDLSKVDMNELENSQATLVFGQMNEPPGARARVALSGLTVAEYFRDGDDETGGRDILFFIDNIFRFTQAGSEVSALLGRMPSAVGYQPTLASEMGVMQERITSTKRGSITSVQAVYVPADDLTDPAPATTFAHLDATTVLSRKIASLGIYPAVDPLDSTSRILNPEIIGQEHYDCAENVKEILQRYKELQDIIAILGMDELSEEDKQSVNRARRISRFLSQPFHVATQFTGIDGVLVPLEDTIKGFNMILNGDLDQYPEAAFNLKGNIEEVIAAGEKMLAEA
;
A
#
# COMPACT_ATOMS: atom_id res chain seq x y z
N ILE A 1 -8.99 12.10 17.56
CA ILE A 1 -7.67 12.15 16.89
C ILE A 1 -7.73 11.82 15.39
N LYS A 2 -8.88 11.39 14.89
CA LYS A 2 -9.08 11.16 13.45
C LYS A 2 -8.94 12.47 12.66
N GLY A 3 -8.37 12.39 11.48
CA GLY A 3 -8.15 13.53 10.60
C GLY A 3 -7.08 14.51 11.06
N ARG A 4 -6.43 14.25 12.19
CA ARG A 4 -5.45 15.13 12.80
C ARG A 4 -4.02 14.77 12.39
N LEU A 5 -3.15 15.76 12.45
CA LEU A 5 -1.72 15.65 12.19
C LEU A 5 -0.92 15.92 13.47
N PHE A 6 -0.09 14.95 13.86
CA PHE A 6 0.71 15.00 15.08
C PHE A 6 2.22 15.01 14.79
N ASN A 7 2.99 15.56 15.73
CA ASN A 7 4.43 15.42 15.77
C ASN A 7 4.85 14.16 16.56
N VAL A 8 6.16 13.97 16.72
CA VAL A 8 6.73 12.79 17.40
C VAL A 8 6.33 12.67 18.88
N VAL A 9 6.09 13.79 19.56
CA VAL A 9 5.71 13.81 20.99
C VAL A 9 4.19 13.77 21.20
N GLY A 10 3.41 13.80 20.12
CA GLY A 10 1.96 13.71 20.16
C GLY A 10 1.24 15.05 20.18
N ASP A 11 1.95 16.18 20.00
CA ASP A 11 1.30 17.47 19.84
C ASP A 11 0.65 17.57 18.48
N ALA A 12 -0.55 18.14 18.42
CA ALA A 12 -1.22 18.44 17.15
C ALA A 12 -0.51 19.62 16.46
N ILE A 13 -0.12 19.42 15.19
CA ILE A 13 0.62 20.41 14.39
C ILE A 13 -0.14 20.89 13.16
N ASP A 14 -1.41 20.55 13.06
CA ASP A 14 -2.31 20.94 11.97
C ASP A 14 -2.93 22.35 12.14
N GLY A 15 -2.75 22.97 13.31
CA GLY A 15 -3.27 24.31 13.61
C GLY A 15 -4.78 24.37 13.93
N ILE A 16 -5.46 23.22 14.06
CA ILE A 16 -6.91 23.15 14.36
C ILE A 16 -7.18 23.27 15.86
N GLY A 17 -6.16 23.13 16.70
CA GLY A 17 -6.24 23.19 18.16
C GLY A 17 -5.67 21.95 18.85
N ASP A 18 -5.53 22.05 20.17
CA ASP A 18 -4.92 20.98 20.97
C ASP A 18 -5.83 19.77 21.11
N VAL A 19 -5.22 18.61 21.29
CA VAL A 19 -5.90 17.33 21.57
C VAL A 19 -5.60 16.93 23.02
N SER A 20 -6.63 16.44 23.74
CA SER A 20 -6.44 15.94 25.10
C SER A 20 -5.49 14.75 25.14
N MET A 21 -4.52 14.79 26.06
CA MET A 21 -3.55 13.74 26.31
C MET A 21 -3.94 12.82 27.48
N GLU A 22 -5.17 12.90 27.98
CA GLU A 22 -5.62 12.10 29.14
C GLU A 22 -5.47 10.59 28.91
N ASN A 23 -5.67 10.13 27.68
CA ASN A 23 -5.50 8.74 27.26
C ASN A 23 -4.17 8.49 26.55
N GLY A 24 -3.18 9.35 26.77
CA GLY A 24 -1.85 9.24 26.17
C GLY A 24 -1.15 7.93 26.57
N ARG A 25 -0.49 7.29 25.61
CA ARG A 25 0.27 6.05 25.82
C ARG A 25 1.76 6.27 25.60
N ASN A 26 2.58 5.49 26.29
CA ASN A 26 4.03 5.49 26.04
C ASN A 26 4.31 4.92 24.64
N ILE A 27 5.21 5.53 23.89
CA ILE A 27 5.64 5.03 22.58
C ILE A 27 6.56 3.81 22.70
N HIS A 28 7.26 3.64 23.83
CA HIS A 28 8.06 2.47 24.13
C HIS A 28 7.19 1.44 24.86
N GLN A 29 6.58 0.55 24.10
CA GLN A 29 5.74 -0.53 24.60
C GLN A 29 6.30 -1.88 24.13
N ASP A 30 6.00 -2.90 24.89
CA ASP A 30 6.28 -4.28 24.50
C ASP A 30 5.28 -4.75 23.43
N ALA A 31 5.68 -5.75 22.65
CA ALA A 31 4.77 -6.45 21.75
C ALA A 31 3.61 -7.10 22.54
N PRO A 32 2.44 -7.32 21.91
CA PRO A 32 1.35 -8.03 22.53
C PRO A 32 1.80 -9.41 23.03
N LYS A 33 1.26 -9.82 24.19
CA LYS A 33 1.58 -11.13 24.75
C LYS A 33 1.03 -12.23 23.85
N PHE A 34 1.66 -13.41 23.90
CA PHE A 34 1.25 -14.57 23.12
C PHE A 34 -0.22 -14.95 23.33
N GLU A 35 -0.72 -14.83 24.55
CA GLU A 35 -2.11 -15.09 24.91
C GLU A 35 -3.12 -14.12 24.26
N ASP A 36 -2.69 -12.92 23.86
CA ASP A 36 -3.53 -11.90 23.24
C ASP A 36 -3.51 -11.97 21.72
N LEU A 37 -2.59 -12.74 21.13
CA LEU A 37 -2.47 -12.87 19.68
C LEU A 37 -3.65 -13.63 19.07
N SER A 38 -4.04 -13.24 17.87
CA SER A 38 -4.89 -14.05 17.00
C SER A 38 -4.06 -15.12 16.33
N THR A 39 -4.56 -16.37 16.33
CA THR A 39 -3.91 -17.50 15.64
C THR A 39 -4.47 -17.75 14.24
N SER A 40 -5.52 -17.05 13.83
CA SER A 40 -6.11 -17.17 12.50
C SER A 40 -5.29 -16.38 11.48
N THR A 41 -5.01 -17.03 10.34
CA THR A 41 -4.45 -16.34 9.16
C THR A 41 -5.62 -15.96 8.26
N GLU A 42 -5.86 -14.68 8.11
CA GLU A 42 -6.94 -14.13 7.28
C GLU A 42 -6.36 -13.25 6.18
N ILE A 43 -6.98 -13.28 5.01
CA ILE A 43 -6.64 -12.39 3.89
C ILE A 43 -7.26 -11.02 4.16
N LEU A 44 -6.47 -9.96 4.01
CA LEU A 44 -6.96 -8.59 3.94
C LEU A 44 -7.29 -8.28 2.48
N LEU A 45 -8.57 -8.31 2.13
CA LEU A 45 -9.01 -7.96 0.78
C LEU A 45 -8.93 -6.45 0.56
N THR A 46 -8.13 -6.06 -0.41
CA THR A 46 -7.88 -4.65 -0.74
C THR A 46 -8.85 -4.10 -1.79
N GLY A 47 -9.52 -4.99 -2.53
CA GLY A 47 -10.35 -4.63 -3.68
C GLY A 47 -9.53 -4.21 -4.91
N ILE A 48 -8.22 -4.42 -4.88
CA ILE A 48 -7.29 -4.17 -5.98
C ILE A 48 -6.88 -5.51 -6.59
N LYS A 49 -7.29 -5.77 -7.83
CA LYS A 49 -7.13 -7.06 -8.49
C LYS A 49 -5.73 -7.64 -8.43
N VAL A 50 -4.73 -6.85 -8.79
CA VAL A 50 -3.33 -7.33 -8.83
C VAL A 50 -2.82 -7.71 -7.46
N ILE A 51 -3.18 -6.98 -6.42
CA ILE A 51 -2.77 -7.28 -5.04
C ILE A 51 -3.49 -8.53 -4.56
N ASP A 52 -4.82 -8.54 -4.61
CA ASP A 52 -5.62 -9.61 -4.05
C ASP A 52 -5.38 -10.96 -4.75
N LEU A 53 -5.09 -10.96 -6.06
CA LEU A 53 -4.80 -12.18 -6.82
C LEU A 53 -3.36 -12.67 -6.63
N ILE A 54 -2.38 -11.80 -6.87
CA ILE A 54 -0.96 -12.19 -7.05
C ILE A 54 -0.16 -12.13 -5.75
N GLU A 55 -0.46 -11.16 -4.90
CA GLU A 55 0.26 -10.89 -3.66
C GLU A 55 -0.67 -10.61 -2.49
N PRO A 56 -1.63 -11.49 -2.18
CA PRO A 56 -2.64 -11.22 -1.17
C PRO A 56 -2.01 -10.81 0.16
N TYR A 57 -2.56 -9.77 0.78
CA TYR A 57 -2.09 -9.28 2.07
C TYR A 57 -2.66 -10.11 3.21
N SER A 58 -1.84 -10.41 4.19
CA SER A 58 -2.28 -11.03 5.44
C SER A 58 -2.73 -9.97 6.42
N LYS A 59 -3.89 -10.15 7.04
CA LYS A 59 -4.35 -9.35 8.17
C LYS A 59 -3.36 -9.45 9.33
N GLY A 60 -2.89 -8.31 9.83
CA GLY A 60 -1.81 -8.28 10.81
C GLY A 60 -0.42 -8.53 10.23
N GLY A 61 -0.31 -8.63 8.90
CA GLY A 61 0.94 -8.82 8.19
C GLY A 61 1.72 -7.53 7.96
N LYS A 62 2.95 -7.70 7.51
CA LYS A 62 3.90 -6.63 7.21
C LYS A 62 4.23 -6.66 5.73
N ILE A 63 3.86 -5.61 5.01
CA ILE A 63 4.02 -5.49 3.57
C ILE A 63 5.11 -4.48 3.26
N GLY A 64 6.10 -4.87 2.47
CA GLY A 64 7.08 -3.95 1.91
C GLY A 64 6.60 -3.37 0.59
N LEU A 65 6.59 -2.05 0.47
CA LEU A 65 6.24 -1.34 -0.76
C LEU A 65 7.51 -0.77 -1.40
N PHE A 66 7.87 -1.31 -2.55
CA PHE A 66 9.05 -0.91 -3.32
C PHE A 66 8.62 -0.13 -4.55
N GLY A 67 9.33 0.93 -4.86
CA GLY A 67 9.07 1.69 -6.08
C GLY A 67 9.84 3.00 -6.10
N GLY A 68 10.32 3.36 -7.27
CA GLY A 68 10.97 4.64 -7.51
C GLY A 68 9.98 5.80 -7.51
N ALA A 69 10.49 7.00 -7.76
CA ALA A 69 9.63 8.18 -7.91
C ALA A 69 8.73 8.07 -9.16
N GLY A 70 7.49 8.56 -9.05
CA GLY A 70 6.57 8.70 -10.18
C GLY A 70 5.89 7.40 -10.65
N VAL A 71 5.91 6.33 -9.85
CA VAL A 71 5.24 5.06 -10.19
C VAL A 71 3.84 4.91 -9.57
N GLY A 72 3.33 5.95 -8.90
CA GLY A 72 2.00 5.93 -8.29
C GLY A 72 1.95 5.39 -6.86
N LYS A 73 3.07 5.41 -6.12
CA LYS A 73 3.12 4.94 -4.72
C LYS A 73 2.08 5.63 -3.83
N THR A 74 2.04 6.95 -3.83
CA THR A 74 1.10 7.74 -3.02
C THR A 74 -0.36 7.45 -3.39
N VAL A 75 -0.65 7.36 -4.68
CA VAL A 75 -2.00 7.05 -5.18
C VAL A 75 -2.44 5.66 -4.73
N LEU A 76 -1.55 4.67 -4.77
CA LEU A 76 -1.83 3.33 -4.25
C LEU A 76 -2.09 3.34 -2.74
N ILE A 77 -1.30 4.06 -1.97
CA ILE A 77 -1.50 4.21 -0.52
C ILE A 77 -2.87 4.82 -0.22
N MET A 78 -3.23 5.90 -0.89
CA MET A 78 -4.54 6.54 -0.71
C MET A 78 -5.71 5.64 -1.10
N GLU A 79 -5.57 4.87 -2.17
CA GLU A 79 -6.60 3.91 -2.57
C GLU A 79 -6.76 2.78 -1.54
N LEU A 80 -5.66 2.26 -1.00
CA LEU A 80 -5.70 1.29 0.09
C LEU A 80 -6.43 1.84 1.31
N ILE A 81 -6.13 3.08 1.72
CA ILE A 81 -6.83 3.75 2.83
C ILE A 81 -8.33 3.85 2.55
N ASN A 82 -8.70 4.32 1.38
CA ASN A 82 -10.09 4.47 0.98
C ASN A 82 -10.84 3.14 0.95
N ASN A 83 -10.22 2.09 0.41
CA ASN A 83 -10.85 0.78 0.28
C ASN A 83 -10.99 0.06 1.63
N ILE A 84 -10.00 0.15 2.51
CA ILE A 84 -10.07 -0.40 3.85
C ILE A 84 -11.14 0.31 4.69
N ALA A 85 -11.26 1.62 4.56
CA ALA A 85 -12.33 2.36 5.25
C ALA A 85 -13.73 1.96 4.77
N LYS A 86 -13.91 1.73 3.47
CA LYS A 86 -15.20 1.30 2.90
C LYS A 86 -15.53 -0.16 3.18
N GLY A 87 -14.53 -1.05 3.10
CA GLY A 87 -14.72 -2.50 3.25
C GLY A 87 -14.78 -2.99 4.68
N TYR A 88 -14.08 -2.35 5.60
CA TYR A 88 -13.88 -2.82 6.98
C TYR A 88 -14.23 -1.79 8.05
N GLU A 89 -14.76 -0.62 7.68
CA GLU A 89 -14.89 0.53 8.59
C GLU A 89 -13.57 0.84 9.32
N GLY A 90 -12.46 0.47 8.68
CA GLY A 90 -11.11 0.55 9.22
C GLY A 90 -10.61 1.99 9.25
N ILE A 91 -9.61 2.21 10.09
CA ILE A 91 -8.90 3.49 10.20
C ILE A 91 -7.46 3.25 9.78
N SER A 92 -6.89 4.23 9.09
CA SER A 92 -5.49 4.21 8.72
C SER A 92 -4.67 5.19 9.54
N VAL A 93 -3.44 4.82 9.82
CA VAL A 93 -2.45 5.70 10.45
C VAL A 93 -1.24 5.79 9.52
N PHE A 94 -0.82 7.00 9.21
CA PHE A 94 0.33 7.24 8.35
C PHE A 94 1.46 7.89 9.15
N ALA A 95 2.62 7.24 9.20
CA ALA A 95 3.83 7.76 9.80
C ALA A 95 4.81 8.24 8.71
N GLY A 96 5.00 9.55 8.62
CA GLY A 96 6.01 10.16 7.77
C GLY A 96 7.35 10.23 8.48
N VAL A 97 8.30 9.42 8.04
CA VAL A 97 9.58 9.21 8.71
C VAL A 97 10.73 9.74 7.85
N GLY A 98 11.24 10.90 8.22
CA GLY A 98 12.46 11.45 7.62
C GLY A 98 12.35 11.81 6.13
N GLU A 99 11.15 11.91 5.59
CA GLU A 99 10.91 12.35 4.21
C GLU A 99 10.87 13.88 4.11
N ARG A 100 10.71 14.40 2.91
CA ARG A 100 10.66 15.86 2.69
C ARG A 100 9.38 16.43 3.28
N THR A 101 9.49 17.53 4.03
CA THR A 101 8.33 18.24 4.60
C THR A 101 7.29 18.61 3.56
N ARG A 102 7.73 19.00 2.36
CA ARG A 102 6.84 19.31 1.24
C ARG A 102 5.98 18.11 0.84
N GLU A 103 6.59 16.92 0.73
CA GLU A 103 5.86 15.69 0.37
C GLU A 103 4.80 15.34 1.43
N GLY A 104 5.09 15.60 2.71
CA GLY A 104 4.10 15.46 3.79
C GLY A 104 2.93 16.43 3.67
N ASN A 105 3.19 17.68 3.30
CA ASN A 105 2.13 18.67 3.07
C ASN A 105 1.31 18.34 1.82
N ASP A 106 1.96 17.92 0.74
CA ASP A 106 1.28 17.50 -0.47
C ASP A 106 0.37 16.28 -0.19
N LEU A 107 0.84 15.31 0.61
CA LEU A 107 0.04 14.15 1.02
C LEU A 107 -1.19 14.54 1.84
N LEU A 108 -1.06 15.45 2.82
CA LEU A 108 -2.20 15.94 3.59
C LEU A 108 -3.23 16.60 2.68
N ARG A 109 -2.78 17.42 1.73
CA ARG A 109 -3.65 18.07 0.75
C ARG A 109 -4.39 17.05 -0.11
N GLU A 110 -3.68 16.08 -0.67
CA GLU A 110 -4.25 15.01 -1.49
C GLU A 110 -5.25 14.15 -0.69
N MET A 111 -5.00 13.91 0.60
CA MET A 111 -5.95 13.20 1.48
C MET A 111 -7.23 13.99 1.75
N ILE A 112 -7.15 15.32 1.81
CA ILE A 112 -8.34 16.17 1.93
C ILE A 112 -9.10 16.19 0.61
N GLU A 113 -8.42 16.41 -0.51
CA GLU A 113 -9.02 16.43 -1.86
C GLU A 113 -9.71 15.10 -2.22
N SER A 114 -9.17 13.97 -1.76
CA SER A 114 -9.76 12.63 -1.97
C SER A 114 -10.84 12.25 -0.97
N GLY A 115 -11.12 13.09 0.05
CA GLY A 115 -12.11 12.84 1.10
C GLY A 115 -11.70 11.78 2.12
N VAL A 116 -10.42 11.38 2.15
CA VAL A 116 -9.84 10.49 3.20
C VAL A 116 -9.77 11.23 4.54
N ILE A 117 -9.33 12.48 4.51
CA ILE A 117 -9.44 13.42 5.62
C ILE A 117 -10.50 14.45 5.27
N ARG A 118 -11.43 14.69 6.19
CA ARG A 118 -12.60 15.53 5.94
C ARG A 118 -12.55 16.79 6.78
N TYR A 119 -12.19 17.90 6.14
CA TYR A 119 -12.19 19.23 6.76
C TYR A 119 -13.50 19.98 6.54
N GLY A 120 -14.40 19.43 5.71
CA GLY A 120 -15.69 20.03 5.41
C GLY A 120 -15.68 20.92 4.18
N LYS A 121 -16.85 21.09 3.57
CA LYS A 121 -17.01 21.76 2.27
C LYS A 121 -16.49 23.20 2.22
N GLU A 122 -16.74 23.99 3.28
CA GLU A 122 -16.28 25.38 3.33
C GLU A 122 -14.77 25.51 3.31
N PHE A 123 -14.07 24.55 3.93
CA PHE A 123 -12.62 24.47 3.86
C PHE A 123 -12.14 24.05 2.48
N GLU A 124 -12.75 23.01 1.90
CA GLU A 124 -12.41 22.49 0.57
C GLU A 124 -12.59 23.56 -0.52
N GLU A 125 -13.69 24.31 -0.49
CA GLU A 125 -13.92 25.46 -1.39
C GLU A 125 -12.83 26.54 -1.22
N SER A 126 -12.43 26.85 0.01
CA SER A 126 -11.33 27.79 0.29
C SER A 126 -9.97 27.28 -0.25
N MET A 127 -9.77 25.97 -0.25
CA MET A 127 -8.54 25.34 -0.74
C MET A 127 -8.48 25.35 -2.29
N GLU A 128 -9.61 25.16 -2.97
CA GLU A 128 -9.72 25.27 -4.43
C GLU A 128 -9.37 26.69 -4.91
N ASP A 129 -9.74 27.72 -4.15
CA ASP A 129 -9.39 29.12 -4.41
C ASP A 129 -7.91 29.45 -4.06
N GLY A 130 -7.12 28.43 -3.66
CA GLY A 130 -5.71 28.59 -3.28
C GLY A 130 -5.47 29.08 -1.85
N GLY A 131 -6.51 29.11 -1.02
CA GLY A 131 -6.45 29.45 0.39
C GLY A 131 -6.15 28.24 1.29
N TRP A 132 -5.92 28.53 2.58
CA TRP A 132 -5.78 27.54 3.65
C TRP A 132 -6.35 28.12 4.93
N ASP A 133 -7.69 28.20 5.01
CA ASP A 133 -8.39 28.87 6.11
C ASP A 133 -8.90 27.86 7.13
N LEU A 134 -8.08 27.58 8.14
CA LEU A 134 -8.38 26.61 9.21
C LEU A 134 -9.61 26.99 10.06
N SER A 135 -10.07 28.25 10.01
CA SER A 135 -11.30 28.67 10.71
C SER A 135 -12.57 28.07 10.12
N LYS A 136 -12.49 27.55 8.89
CA LYS A 136 -13.58 26.90 8.16
C LYS A 136 -13.65 25.39 8.33
N VAL A 137 -12.77 24.80 9.12
CA VAL A 137 -12.78 23.36 9.38
C VAL A 137 -14.00 22.97 10.21
N ASP A 138 -14.80 22.05 9.69
CA ASP A 138 -15.94 21.47 10.41
C ASP A 138 -15.47 20.30 11.29
N MET A 139 -15.53 20.49 12.60
CA MET A 139 -15.09 19.48 13.58
C MET A 139 -15.94 18.21 13.56
N ASN A 140 -17.21 18.29 13.14
CA ASN A 140 -18.06 17.09 13.03
C ASN A 140 -17.68 16.27 11.79
N GLU A 141 -17.38 16.94 10.68
CA GLU A 141 -16.86 16.22 9.49
C GLU A 141 -15.46 15.63 9.74
N LEU A 142 -14.62 16.33 10.52
CA LEU A 142 -13.30 15.84 10.86
C LEU A 142 -13.32 14.49 11.59
N GLU A 143 -14.31 14.25 12.46
CA GLU A 143 -14.48 12.97 13.15
C GLU A 143 -14.80 11.79 12.21
N ASN A 144 -15.31 12.08 11.00
CA ASN A 144 -15.59 11.10 9.96
C ASN A 144 -14.37 10.80 9.07
N SER A 145 -13.23 11.41 9.36
CA SER A 145 -11.97 11.14 8.65
C SER A 145 -11.51 9.69 8.84
N GLN A 146 -10.85 9.16 7.81
CA GLN A 146 -10.44 7.77 7.72
C GLN A 146 -8.96 7.56 8.05
N ALA A 147 -8.21 8.64 8.26
CA ALA A 147 -6.78 8.59 8.53
C ALA A 147 -6.36 9.53 9.64
N THR A 148 -5.24 9.21 10.28
CA THR A 148 -4.49 10.04 11.22
C THR A 148 -3.04 10.09 10.77
N LEU A 149 -2.41 11.26 10.80
CA LEU A 149 -1.05 11.47 10.35
C LEU A 149 -0.11 11.76 11.51
N VAL A 150 1.10 11.21 11.47
CA VAL A 150 2.17 11.48 12.44
C VAL A 150 3.45 11.76 11.67
N PHE A 151 3.98 12.98 11.76
CA PHE A 151 5.13 13.40 10.99
C PHE A 151 6.36 13.67 11.84
N GLY A 152 7.51 13.12 11.40
CA GLY A 152 8.85 13.46 11.85
C GLY A 152 9.78 13.51 10.65
N GLN A 153 9.68 14.60 9.88
CA GLN A 153 10.31 14.74 8.57
C GLN A 153 11.79 15.14 8.66
N MET A 154 12.42 15.46 7.52
CA MET A 154 13.86 15.74 7.44
C MET A 154 14.33 16.91 8.29
N ASN A 155 13.45 17.87 8.58
CA ASN A 155 13.75 19.02 9.43
C ASN A 155 13.89 18.66 10.92
N GLU A 156 13.44 17.47 11.31
CA GLU A 156 13.53 17.02 12.70
C GLU A 156 14.91 16.43 13.04
N PRO A 157 15.36 16.56 14.31
CA PRO A 157 16.61 15.96 14.74
C PRO A 157 16.56 14.42 14.69
N PRO A 158 17.74 13.74 14.64
CA PRO A 158 17.80 12.28 14.51
C PRO A 158 17.00 11.53 15.56
N GLY A 159 16.98 12.02 16.81
CA GLY A 159 16.22 11.42 17.90
C GLY A 159 14.70 11.43 17.67
N ALA A 160 14.16 12.46 17.04
CA ALA A 160 12.75 12.54 16.66
C ALA A 160 12.46 11.60 15.48
N ARG A 161 13.26 11.65 14.42
CA ARG A 161 13.11 10.77 13.24
C ARG A 161 13.22 9.28 13.60
N ALA A 162 14.05 8.91 14.57
CA ALA A 162 14.15 7.55 15.08
C ALA A 162 12.94 7.08 15.89
N ARG A 163 12.05 7.98 16.31
CA ARG A 163 10.91 7.66 17.17
C ARG A 163 9.54 7.90 16.55
N VAL A 164 9.45 8.65 15.47
CA VAL A 164 8.16 9.00 14.86
C VAL A 164 7.39 7.76 14.37
N ALA A 165 8.07 6.73 13.87
CA ALA A 165 7.43 5.46 13.52
C ALA A 165 6.80 4.78 14.75
N LEU A 166 7.46 4.87 15.93
CA LEU A 166 6.91 4.36 17.20
C LEU A 166 5.71 5.18 17.66
N SER A 167 5.74 6.50 17.45
CA SER A 167 4.59 7.38 17.76
C SER A 167 3.39 7.03 16.89
N GLY A 168 3.58 6.87 15.58
CA GLY A 168 2.54 6.42 14.65
C GLY A 168 2.00 5.03 15.01
N LEU A 169 2.88 4.10 15.36
CA LEU A 169 2.47 2.76 15.79
C LEU A 169 1.64 2.80 17.09
N THR A 170 2.00 3.66 18.03
CA THR A 170 1.23 3.84 19.27
C THR A 170 -0.18 4.37 19.00
N VAL A 171 -0.33 5.28 18.04
CA VAL A 171 -1.65 5.73 17.57
C VAL A 171 -2.43 4.58 16.92
N ALA A 172 -1.76 3.76 16.11
CA ALA A 172 -2.38 2.57 15.51
C ALA A 172 -2.84 1.56 16.56
N GLU A 173 -2.03 1.32 17.60
CA GLU A 173 -2.38 0.45 18.72
C GLU A 173 -3.57 0.99 19.54
N TYR A 174 -3.68 2.30 19.69
CA TYR A 174 -4.83 2.92 20.33
C TYR A 174 -6.15 2.55 19.62
N PHE A 175 -6.17 2.61 18.30
CA PHE A 175 -7.34 2.23 17.52
C PHE A 175 -7.54 0.70 17.45
N ARG A 176 -6.46 -0.08 17.34
CA ARG A 176 -6.52 -1.55 17.33
C ARG A 176 -7.14 -2.10 18.61
N ASP A 177 -6.68 -1.61 19.73
CA ASP A 177 -7.11 -2.12 21.03
C ASP A 177 -8.49 -1.59 21.42
N GLY A 178 -8.83 -0.36 21.02
CA GLY A 178 -10.07 0.30 21.39
C GLY A 178 -10.28 0.36 22.90
N ASP A 179 -11.51 0.58 23.29
CA ASP A 179 -11.98 0.47 24.69
C ASP A 179 -13.19 -0.50 24.75
N ASP A 180 -13.79 -0.63 25.92
CA ASP A 180 -14.92 -1.55 26.12
C ASP A 180 -16.22 -1.05 25.45
N GLU A 181 -16.29 0.23 25.08
CA GLU A 181 -17.44 0.83 24.40
C GLU A 181 -17.28 0.79 22.86
N THR A 182 -16.08 1.10 22.36
CA THR A 182 -15.80 1.21 20.91
C THR A 182 -15.35 -0.11 20.28
N GLY A 183 -14.82 -1.03 21.10
CA GLY A 183 -14.20 -2.27 20.60
C GLY A 183 -12.89 -2.02 19.86
N GLY A 184 -12.19 -3.08 19.53
CA GLY A 184 -10.98 -3.01 18.69
C GLY A 184 -11.31 -2.97 17.20
N ARG A 185 -10.37 -2.47 16.40
CA ARG A 185 -10.54 -2.29 14.94
C ARG A 185 -9.38 -2.86 14.16
N ASP A 186 -9.63 -3.09 12.88
CA ASP A 186 -8.57 -3.40 11.91
C ASP A 186 -7.96 -2.10 11.40
N ILE A 187 -6.65 -1.97 11.58
CA ILE A 187 -5.90 -0.76 11.28
C ILE A 187 -4.91 -1.04 10.15
N LEU A 188 -4.86 -0.12 9.20
CA LEU A 188 -3.81 -0.08 8.18
C LEU A 188 -2.78 0.97 8.61
N PHE A 189 -1.55 0.53 8.80
CA PHE A 189 -0.46 1.37 9.27
C PHE A 189 0.59 1.58 8.18
N PHE A 190 0.75 2.80 7.73
CA PHE A 190 1.74 3.17 6.72
C PHE A 190 2.97 3.78 7.35
N ILE A 191 4.14 3.35 6.89
CA ILE A 191 5.45 3.92 7.28
C ILE A 191 6.15 4.37 6.00
N ASP A 192 6.34 5.66 5.82
CA ASP A 192 7.11 6.22 4.72
C ASP A 192 8.19 7.15 5.27
N ASN A 193 9.43 6.72 5.37
CA ASN A 193 10.07 5.53 4.83
C ASN A 193 10.76 4.74 5.96
N ILE A 194 10.63 3.40 5.98
CA ILE A 194 11.24 2.57 7.03
C ILE A 194 12.77 2.65 7.04
N PHE A 195 13.40 2.85 5.89
CA PHE A 195 14.86 3.04 5.80
C PHE A 195 15.32 4.26 6.61
N ARG A 196 14.51 5.33 6.64
CA ARG A 196 14.84 6.55 7.41
C ARG A 196 14.81 6.32 8.92
N PHE A 197 13.98 5.40 9.38
CA PHE A 197 13.98 4.95 10.76
C PHE A 197 15.34 4.33 11.14
N THR A 198 15.86 3.42 10.32
CA THR A 198 17.17 2.80 10.55
C THR A 198 18.31 3.80 10.42
N GLN A 199 18.27 4.69 9.44
CA GLN A 199 19.25 5.75 9.23
C GLN A 199 19.32 6.69 10.45
N ALA A 200 18.18 7.16 10.95
CA ALA A 200 18.14 8.01 12.13
C ALA A 200 18.70 7.30 13.37
N GLY A 201 18.43 6.01 13.52
CA GLY A 201 19.04 5.17 14.57
C GLY A 201 20.55 5.11 14.47
N SER A 202 21.13 5.02 13.26
CA SER A 202 22.59 5.06 13.07
C SER A 202 23.19 6.40 13.41
N GLU A 203 22.54 7.51 13.07
CA GLU A 203 22.96 8.86 13.45
C GLU A 203 22.98 9.05 14.99
N VAL A 204 21.93 8.58 15.67
CA VAL A 204 21.88 8.62 17.17
C VAL A 204 23.00 7.77 17.76
N SER A 205 23.25 6.57 17.23
CA SER A 205 24.32 5.71 17.69
C SER A 205 25.69 6.35 17.55
N ALA A 206 25.94 7.02 16.42
CA ALA A 206 27.19 7.75 16.18
C ALA A 206 27.36 8.93 17.13
N LEU A 207 26.29 9.70 17.39
CA LEU A 207 26.30 10.80 18.36
C LEU A 207 26.61 10.33 19.79
N LEU A 208 26.20 9.10 20.13
CA LEU A 208 26.51 8.47 21.42
C LEU A 208 27.89 7.83 21.48
N GLY A 209 28.70 7.94 20.43
CA GLY A 209 30.05 7.38 20.35
C GLY A 209 30.11 5.85 20.35
N ARG A 210 29.04 5.18 19.94
CA ARG A 210 29.00 3.72 19.85
C ARG A 210 29.80 3.25 18.63
N MET A 211 30.52 2.13 18.78
CA MET A 211 31.24 1.53 17.68
C MET A 211 30.27 1.06 16.60
N PRO A 212 30.44 1.49 15.34
CA PRO A 212 29.56 1.08 14.26
C PRO A 212 29.76 -0.40 13.90
N SER A 213 28.69 -1.02 13.41
CA SER A 213 28.71 -2.34 12.78
C SER A 213 28.99 -2.22 11.27
N ALA A 214 28.67 -3.27 10.51
CA ALA A 214 28.86 -3.28 9.06
C ALA A 214 28.20 -2.07 8.37
N VAL A 215 28.88 -1.50 7.40
CA VAL A 215 28.46 -0.36 6.57
C VAL A 215 28.12 0.91 7.39
N GLY A 216 28.57 0.98 8.65
CA GLY A 216 28.36 2.15 9.51
C GLY A 216 27.04 2.18 10.27
N TYR A 217 26.24 1.11 10.21
CA TYR A 217 24.99 1.01 10.98
C TYR A 217 25.25 0.76 12.47
N GLN A 218 24.23 1.04 13.28
CA GLN A 218 24.23 0.75 14.72
C GLN A 218 24.30 -0.78 14.97
N PRO A 219 25.00 -1.21 16.01
CA PRO A 219 25.05 -2.65 16.38
C PRO A 219 23.69 -3.19 16.84
N THR A 220 22.77 -2.30 17.23
CA THR A 220 21.40 -2.61 17.68
C THR A 220 20.35 -2.60 16.57
N LEU A 221 20.75 -2.49 15.29
CA LEU A 221 19.85 -2.37 14.15
C LEU A 221 18.75 -3.45 14.14
N ALA A 222 19.15 -4.72 14.24
CA ALA A 222 18.21 -5.84 14.19
C ALA A 222 17.24 -5.85 15.38
N SER A 223 17.72 -5.54 16.60
CA SER A 223 16.87 -5.50 17.78
C SER A 223 15.92 -4.29 17.78
N GLU A 224 16.37 -3.12 17.35
CA GLU A 224 15.51 -1.93 17.22
C GLU A 224 14.39 -2.16 16.20
N MET A 225 14.73 -2.74 15.05
CA MET A 225 13.76 -3.13 14.03
C MET A 225 12.78 -4.19 14.56
N GLY A 226 13.30 -5.23 15.23
CA GLY A 226 12.48 -6.30 15.77
C GLY A 226 11.48 -5.83 16.82
N VAL A 227 11.90 -4.99 17.77
CA VAL A 227 10.99 -4.41 18.78
C VAL A 227 9.82 -3.66 18.16
N MET A 228 10.06 -2.89 17.10
CA MET A 228 8.98 -2.19 16.40
C MET A 228 8.11 -3.16 15.59
N GLN A 229 8.71 -4.04 14.80
CA GLN A 229 7.99 -4.94 13.90
C GLN A 229 7.10 -5.96 14.64
N GLU A 230 7.53 -6.46 15.79
CA GLU A 230 6.75 -7.42 16.59
C GLU A 230 5.48 -6.82 17.22
N ARG A 231 5.39 -5.50 17.34
CA ARG A 231 4.17 -4.81 17.76
C ARG A 231 3.09 -4.77 16.67
N ILE A 232 3.50 -4.92 15.41
CA ILE A 232 2.63 -4.94 14.24
C ILE A 232 2.08 -6.36 14.06
N THR A 233 0.88 -6.61 14.55
CA THR A 233 0.29 -7.95 14.58
C THR A 233 -1.22 -7.92 14.77
N SER A 234 -1.86 -9.07 14.57
CA SER A 234 -3.26 -9.32 14.91
C SER A 234 -3.40 -9.78 16.35
N THR A 235 -4.32 -9.15 17.06
CA THR A 235 -4.74 -9.54 18.41
C THR A 235 -6.19 -10.03 18.39
N LYS A 236 -6.67 -10.55 19.51
CA LYS A 236 -8.08 -10.95 19.68
C LYS A 236 -9.05 -9.76 19.63
N ARG A 237 -8.55 -8.52 19.78
CA ARG A 237 -9.35 -7.29 19.75
C ARG A 237 -9.40 -6.65 18.37
N GLY A 238 -8.32 -6.70 17.62
CA GLY A 238 -8.19 -6.09 16.31
C GLY A 238 -6.83 -6.39 15.68
N SER A 239 -6.57 -5.84 14.50
CA SER A 239 -5.31 -6.06 13.79
C SER A 239 -4.62 -4.77 13.37
N ILE A 240 -3.29 -4.80 13.27
CA ILE A 240 -2.51 -3.80 12.56
C ILE A 240 -1.83 -4.50 11.39
N THR A 241 -2.20 -4.11 10.18
CA THR A 241 -1.50 -4.50 8.95
C THR A 241 -0.66 -3.33 8.51
N SER A 242 0.65 -3.52 8.30
CA SER A 242 1.52 -2.42 7.89
C SER A 242 1.90 -2.49 6.43
N VAL A 243 1.94 -1.31 5.80
CA VAL A 243 2.53 -1.09 4.48
C VAL A 243 3.71 -0.14 4.68
N GLN A 244 4.92 -0.66 4.45
CA GLN A 244 6.17 0.02 4.73
C GLN A 244 6.87 0.34 3.43
N ALA A 245 7.01 1.63 3.10
CA ALA A 245 7.83 2.03 1.98
C ALA A 245 9.30 1.73 2.30
N VAL A 246 9.95 0.98 1.43
CA VAL A 246 11.34 0.58 1.60
C VAL A 246 12.19 1.23 0.51
N TYR A 247 13.17 2.02 0.94
CA TYR A 247 14.24 2.50 0.07
C TYR A 247 15.43 1.55 0.15
N VAL A 248 15.95 1.18 -1.01
CA VAL A 248 17.11 0.31 -1.13
C VAL A 248 18.29 1.15 -1.61
N PRO A 249 19.28 1.46 -0.75
CA PRO A 249 20.44 2.24 -1.15
C PRO A 249 21.21 1.59 -2.31
N ALA A 250 21.44 2.36 -3.38
CA ALA A 250 22.16 1.89 -4.56
C ALA A 250 21.61 0.60 -5.20
N ASP A 251 20.32 0.30 -4.98
CA ASP A 251 19.67 -0.94 -5.41
C ASP A 251 20.34 -2.22 -4.84
N ASP A 252 21.09 -2.09 -3.74
CA ASP A 252 21.78 -3.19 -3.07
C ASP A 252 20.91 -3.83 -1.98
N LEU A 253 20.28 -4.93 -2.31
CA LEU A 253 19.45 -5.72 -1.38
C LEU A 253 20.26 -6.39 -0.25
N THR A 254 21.57 -6.41 -0.34
CA THR A 254 22.46 -6.97 0.70
C THR A 254 22.85 -5.95 1.76
N ASP A 255 22.50 -4.67 1.57
CA ASP A 255 22.67 -3.64 2.60
C ASP A 255 21.93 -4.05 3.88
N PRO A 256 22.56 -3.90 5.07
CA PRO A 256 21.98 -4.37 6.33
C PRO A 256 20.59 -3.81 6.67
N ALA A 257 20.27 -2.58 6.27
CA ALA A 257 18.97 -1.98 6.60
C ALA A 257 17.81 -2.63 5.81
N PRO A 258 17.82 -2.69 4.46
CA PRO A 258 16.81 -3.42 3.72
C PRO A 258 16.82 -4.91 4.06
N ALA A 259 17.98 -5.57 4.18
CA ALA A 259 18.06 -6.99 4.51
C ALA A 259 17.37 -7.32 5.86
N THR A 260 17.56 -6.48 6.88
CA THR A 260 16.89 -6.65 8.19
C THR A 260 15.37 -6.42 8.05
N THR A 261 14.96 -5.43 7.26
CA THR A 261 13.54 -5.17 7.00
C THR A 261 12.87 -6.34 6.29
N PHE A 262 13.50 -6.89 5.24
CA PHE A 262 12.98 -8.03 4.48
C PHE A 262 12.70 -9.26 5.34
N ALA A 263 13.51 -9.50 6.37
CA ALA A 263 13.32 -10.64 7.27
C ALA A 263 11.96 -10.62 8.00
N HIS A 264 11.37 -9.43 8.18
CA HIS A 264 10.09 -9.25 8.85
C HIS A 264 8.88 -9.21 7.89
N LEU A 265 9.09 -9.06 6.59
CA LEU A 265 8.00 -8.88 5.63
C LEU A 265 7.25 -10.19 5.32
N ASP A 266 5.92 -10.10 5.25
CA ASP A 266 5.03 -11.18 4.85
C ASP A 266 4.67 -11.11 3.37
N ALA A 267 4.66 -9.92 2.79
CA ALA A 267 4.44 -9.68 1.37
C ALA A 267 5.29 -8.51 0.87
N THR A 268 5.53 -8.50 -0.42
CA THR A 268 6.33 -7.48 -1.11
C THR A 268 5.61 -7.01 -2.35
N THR A 269 5.22 -5.73 -2.37
CA THR A 269 4.63 -5.06 -3.52
C THR A 269 5.71 -4.28 -4.25
N VAL A 270 5.98 -4.61 -5.50
CA VAL A 270 6.97 -3.93 -6.35
C VAL A 270 6.27 -3.10 -7.39
N LEU A 271 6.44 -1.77 -7.33
CA LEU A 271 5.96 -0.85 -8.35
C LEU A 271 7.03 -0.62 -9.42
N SER A 272 6.69 -0.91 -10.66
CA SER A 272 7.59 -0.90 -11.81
C SER A 272 7.41 0.32 -12.69
N ARG A 273 8.50 1.06 -12.93
CA ARG A 273 8.50 2.17 -13.89
C ARG A 273 8.23 1.69 -15.32
N LYS A 274 8.67 0.48 -15.66
CA LYS A 274 8.42 -0.13 -16.97
C LYS A 274 6.92 -0.35 -17.18
N ILE A 275 6.21 -0.85 -16.19
CA ILE A 275 4.75 -1.06 -16.23
C ILE A 275 4.01 0.29 -16.27
N ALA A 276 4.43 1.25 -15.46
CA ALA A 276 3.87 2.61 -15.49
C ALA A 276 4.01 3.28 -16.87
N SER A 277 5.15 3.09 -17.55
CA SER A 277 5.38 3.63 -18.89
C SER A 277 4.48 3.02 -19.98
N LEU A 278 3.89 1.85 -19.72
CA LEU A 278 2.89 1.21 -20.58
C LEU A 278 1.46 1.71 -20.30
N GLY A 279 1.29 2.65 -19.36
CA GLY A 279 -0.03 3.15 -18.94
C GLY A 279 -0.86 2.14 -18.16
N ILE A 280 -0.22 1.17 -17.51
CA ILE A 280 -0.86 0.16 -16.67
C ILE A 280 -0.78 0.64 -15.21
N TYR A 281 -1.93 0.93 -14.59
CA TYR A 281 -2.03 1.36 -13.21
C TYR A 281 -3.09 0.54 -12.45
N PRO A 282 -2.81 0.12 -11.18
CA PRO A 282 -1.55 0.35 -10.47
C PRO A 282 -0.38 -0.35 -11.15
N ALA A 283 0.80 0.28 -11.11
CA ALA A 283 2.00 -0.21 -11.79
C ALA A 283 2.72 -1.33 -11.00
N VAL A 284 1.96 -2.21 -10.39
CA VAL A 284 2.47 -3.36 -9.63
C VAL A 284 3.05 -4.40 -10.60
N ASP A 285 4.29 -4.82 -10.33
CA ASP A 285 4.91 -5.91 -11.09
C ASP A 285 4.44 -7.27 -10.53
N PRO A 286 3.65 -8.02 -11.29
CA PRO A 286 3.09 -9.28 -10.80
C PRO A 286 4.11 -10.42 -10.70
N LEU A 287 5.28 -10.30 -11.35
CA LEU A 287 6.33 -11.30 -11.31
C LEU A 287 7.33 -11.05 -10.19
N ASP A 288 7.59 -9.77 -9.87
CA ASP A 288 8.54 -9.38 -8.82
C ASP A 288 7.86 -9.22 -7.45
N SER A 289 6.53 -9.14 -7.40
CA SER A 289 5.75 -9.06 -6.16
C SER A 289 5.46 -10.45 -5.61
N THR A 290 5.50 -10.58 -4.29
CA THR A 290 5.36 -11.89 -3.61
C THR A 290 4.53 -11.80 -2.34
N SER A 291 3.92 -12.93 -1.93
CA SER A 291 3.23 -13.06 -0.66
C SER A 291 3.44 -14.45 -0.07
N ARG A 292 3.69 -14.50 1.25
CA ARG A 292 3.84 -15.77 1.98
C ARG A 292 2.54 -16.55 2.12
N ILE A 293 1.39 -15.85 2.08
CA ILE A 293 0.08 -16.50 2.17
C ILE A 293 -0.46 -16.98 0.82
N LEU A 294 0.26 -16.77 -0.28
CA LEU A 294 -0.08 -17.37 -1.57
C LEU A 294 0.23 -18.88 -1.53
N ASN A 295 -0.63 -19.60 -0.83
CA ASN A 295 -0.54 -21.03 -0.57
C ASN A 295 -1.94 -21.62 -0.62
N PRO A 296 -2.20 -22.72 -1.35
CA PRO A 296 -3.54 -23.29 -1.50
C PRO A 296 -4.21 -23.67 -0.17
N GLU A 297 -3.44 -23.99 0.86
CA GLU A 297 -3.99 -24.30 2.20
C GLU A 297 -4.58 -23.07 2.90
N ILE A 298 -4.16 -21.85 2.52
CA ILE A 298 -4.62 -20.59 3.13
C ILE A 298 -5.67 -19.90 2.27
N ILE A 299 -5.40 -19.76 0.97
CA ILE A 299 -6.24 -18.98 0.05
C ILE A 299 -7.21 -19.84 -0.76
N GLY A 300 -7.09 -21.15 -0.70
CA GLY A 300 -7.87 -22.09 -1.50
C GLY A 300 -7.21 -22.40 -2.86
N GLN A 301 -7.55 -23.58 -3.40
CA GLN A 301 -6.93 -24.13 -4.61
C GLN A 301 -7.23 -23.27 -5.86
N GLU A 302 -8.48 -22.84 -6.01
CA GLU A 302 -8.91 -22.06 -7.18
C GLU A 302 -8.16 -20.73 -7.32
N HIS A 303 -8.03 -19.99 -6.22
CA HIS A 303 -7.28 -18.74 -6.18
C HIS A 303 -5.80 -18.98 -6.51
N TYR A 304 -5.20 -19.99 -5.88
CA TYR A 304 -3.81 -20.34 -6.07
C TYR A 304 -3.50 -20.72 -7.53
N ASP A 305 -4.31 -21.60 -8.12
CA ASP A 305 -4.15 -22.03 -9.50
C ASP A 305 -4.31 -20.87 -10.49
N CYS A 306 -5.29 -20.00 -10.26
CA CYS A 306 -5.48 -18.81 -11.08
C CYS A 306 -4.24 -17.89 -11.03
N ALA A 307 -3.73 -17.61 -9.83
CA ALA A 307 -2.55 -16.76 -9.64
C ALA A 307 -1.30 -17.36 -10.31
N GLU A 308 -1.05 -18.64 -10.13
CA GLU A 308 0.11 -19.33 -10.73
C GLU A 308 0.01 -19.37 -12.27
N ASN A 309 -1.16 -19.66 -12.82
CA ASN A 309 -1.38 -19.66 -14.27
C ASN A 309 -1.19 -18.25 -14.88
N VAL A 310 -1.63 -17.20 -14.18
CA VAL A 310 -1.38 -15.80 -14.59
C VAL A 310 0.11 -15.49 -14.60
N LYS A 311 0.84 -15.88 -13.55
CA LYS A 311 2.29 -15.68 -13.48
C LYS A 311 3.03 -16.46 -14.56
N GLU A 312 2.65 -17.70 -14.81
CA GLU A 312 3.26 -18.55 -15.83
C GLU A 312 3.16 -17.93 -17.22
N ILE A 313 1.97 -17.49 -17.60
CA ILE A 313 1.76 -16.87 -18.93
C ILE A 313 2.49 -15.52 -19.07
N LEU A 314 2.54 -14.72 -17.99
CA LEU A 314 3.29 -13.46 -17.97
C LEU A 314 4.81 -13.72 -18.03
N GLN A 315 5.29 -14.74 -17.34
CA GLN A 315 6.70 -15.13 -17.39
C GLN A 315 7.08 -15.61 -18.81
N ARG A 316 6.24 -16.43 -19.43
CA ARG A 316 6.45 -16.86 -20.81
C ARG A 316 6.49 -15.68 -21.77
N TYR A 317 5.59 -14.71 -21.59
CA TYR A 317 5.62 -13.48 -22.39
C TYR A 317 6.91 -12.68 -22.19
N LYS A 318 7.39 -12.55 -20.95
CA LYS A 318 8.66 -11.87 -20.64
C LYS A 318 9.84 -12.52 -21.36
N GLU A 319 9.90 -13.86 -21.40
CA GLU A 319 10.94 -14.60 -22.11
C GLU A 319 10.88 -14.41 -23.63
N LEU A 320 9.67 -14.29 -24.19
CA LEU A 320 9.46 -14.10 -25.63
C LEU A 320 9.67 -12.65 -26.09
N GLN A 321 9.72 -11.67 -25.18
CA GLN A 321 9.84 -10.24 -25.56
C GLN A 321 11.10 -9.95 -26.38
N ASP A 322 12.25 -10.55 -26.04
CA ASP A 322 13.50 -10.36 -26.77
C ASP A 322 13.43 -10.95 -28.18
N ILE A 323 12.79 -12.11 -28.32
CA ILE A 323 12.56 -12.75 -29.60
C ILE A 323 11.63 -11.90 -30.49
N ILE A 324 10.54 -11.40 -29.91
CA ILE A 324 9.59 -10.52 -30.59
C ILE A 324 10.26 -9.23 -31.06
N ALA A 325 11.13 -8.64 -30.23
CA ALA A 325 11.84 -7.40 -30.55
C ALA A 325 12.83 -7.55 -31.71
N ILE A 326 13.44 -8.74 -31.87
CA ILE A 326 14.47 -9.00 -32.89
C ILE A 326 13.85 -9.57 -34.17
N LEU A 327 12.96 -10.56 -34.07
CA LEU A 327 12.45 -11.34 -35.16
C LEU A 327 11.00 -11.00 -35.54
N GLY A 328 10.26 -10.33 -34.67
CA GLY A 328 8.83 -10.05 -34.85
C GLY A 328 7.92 -11.17 -34.35
N MET A 329 6.62 -10.88 -34.30
CA MET A 329 5.58 -11.82 -33.86
C MET A 329 5.40 -13.03 -34.81
N ASP A 330 5.67 -12.83 -36.09
CA ASP A 330 5.38 -13.82 -37.11
C ASP A 330 6.27 -15.08 -37.02
N GLU A 331 7.44 -14.94 -36.42
CA GLU A 331 8.39 -16.04 -36.20
C GLU A 331 8.04 -16.93 -35.00
N LEU A 332 7.06 -16.54 -34.19
CA LEU A 332 6.61 -17.33 -33.04
C LEU A 332 5.74 -18.51 -33.50
N SER A 333 5.77 -19.60 -32.74
CA SER A 333 4.79 -20.69 -32.88
C SER A 333 3.37 -20.18 -32.63
N GLU A 334 2.35 -20.85 -33.17
CA GLU A 334 0.94 -20.45 -32.91
C GLU A 334 0.58 -20.51 -31.43
N GLU A 335 1.15 -21.45 -30.68
CA GLU A 335 1.00 -21.55 -29.23
C GLU A 335 1.60 -20.33 -28.50
N ASP A 336 2.81 -19.92 -28.91
CA ASP A 336 3.47 -18.74 -28.34
C ASP A 336 2.73 -17.44 -28.71
N LYS A 337 2.22 -17.33 -29.94
CA LYS A 337 1.37 -16.19 -30.36
C LYS A 337 0.13 -16.08 -29.50
N GLN A 338 -0.54 -17.19 -29.21
CA GLN A 338 -1.72 -17.24 -28.38
C GLN A 338 -1.37 -16.84 -26.94
N SER A 339 -0.27 -17.38 -26.38
CA SER A 339 0.24 -17.03 -25.06
C SER A 339 0.55 -15.55 -24.93
N VAL A 340 1.22 -14.95 -25.92
CA VAL A 340 1.53 -13.51 -25.95
C VAL A 340 0.25 -12.67 -25.99
N ASN A 341 -0.71 -13.03 -26.84
CA ASN A 341 -1.98 -12.32 -26.96
C ASN A 341 -2.78 -12.34 -25.65
N ARG A 342 -2.85 -13.48 -24.97
CA ARG A 342 -3.51 -13.60 -23.67
C ARG A 342 -2.73 -12.88 -22.58
N ALA A 343 -1.40 -12.97 -22.56
CA ALA A 343 -0.55 -12.25 -21.61
C ALA A 343 -0.73 -10.74 -21.71
N ARG A 344 -0.86 -10.17 -22.90
CA ARG A 344 -1.16 -8.75 -23.10
C ARG A 344 -2.51 -8.35 -22.52
N ARG A 345 -3.55 -9.16 -22.76
CA ARG A 345 -4.88 -8.95 -22.18
C ARG A 345 -4.85 -9.02 -20.65
N ILE A 346 -4.16 -10.02 -20.10
CA ILE A 346 -3.94 -10.16 -18.65
C ILE A 346 -3.25 -8.92 -18.09
N SER A 347 -2.17 -8.44 -18.71
CA SER A 347 -1.45 -7.25 -18.29
C SER A 347 -2.36 -6.02 -18.26
N ARG A 348 -3.23 -5.85 -19.26
CA ARG A 348 -4.22 -4.76 -19.29
C ARG A 348 -5.31 -4.93 -18.25
N PHE A 349 -5.80 -6.14 -18.04
CA PHE A 349 -6.85 -6.43 -17.05
C PHE A 349 -6.34 -6.34 -15.59
N LEU A 350 -5.05 -6.43 -15.35
CA LEU A 350 -4.43 -6.11 -14.05
C LEU A 350 -4.57 -4.62 -13.70
N SER A 351 -4.76 -3.75 -14.68
CA SER A 351 -5.06 -2.34 -14.45
C SER A 351 -6.48 -2.16 -13.91
N GLN A 352 -6.68 -1.11 -13.14
CA GLN A 352 -7.94 -0.83 -12.47
C GLN A 352 -8.06 0.67 -12.19
N PRO A 353 -9.23 1.29 -12.42
CA PRO A 353 -9.44 2.68 -12.03
C PRO A 353 -9.56 2.80 -10.50
N PHE A 354 -8.92 3.81 -9.95
CA PHE A 354 -8.94 4.10 -8.51
C PHE A 354 -9.89 5.25 -8.19
N HIS A 355 -10.57 5.16 -7.04
CA HIS A 355 -11.47 6.19 -6.57
C HIS A 355 -10.73 7.52 -6.34
N VAL A 356 -9.56 7.45 -5.72
CA VAL A 356 -8.74 8.62 -5.42
C VAL A 356 -8.14 9.28 -6.67
N ALA A 357 -8.15 8.60 -7.81
CA ALA A 357 -7.66 9.12 -9.08
C ALA A 357 -8.77 9.65 -10.00
N THR A 358 -10.04 9.56 -9.62
CA THR A 358 -11.20 9.96 -10.45
C THR A 358 -11.08 11.40 -10.92
N GLN A 359 -10.65 12.32 -10.07
CA GLN A 359 -10.46 13.73 -10.40
C GLN A 359 -9.41 13.98 -11.50
N PHE A 360 -8.43 13.08 -11.66
CA PHE A 360 -7.38 13.20 -12.67
C PHE A 360 -7.69 12.43 -13.95
N THR A 361 -8.37 11.30 -13.83
CA THR A 361 -8.63 10.38 -14.95
C THR A 361 -9.99 10.58 -15.59
N GLY A 362 -10.95 11.14 -14.84
CA GLY A 362 -12.36 11.23 -15.24
C GLY A 362 -13.06 9.86 -15.28
N ILE A 363 -12.45 8.82 -14.75
CA ILE A 363 -12.99 7.46 -14.68
C ILE A 363 -13.32 7.14 -13.23
N ASP A 364 -14.55 6.71 -12.97
CA ASP A 364 -14.98 6.32 -11.64
C ASP A 364 -14.17 5.10 -11.15
N GLY A 365 -13.69 5.17 -9.91
CA GLY A 365 -12.98 4.08 -9.30
C GLY A 365 -13.88 2.89 -8.98
N VAL A 366 -13.29 1.71 -8.98
CA VAL A 366 -14.01 0.45 -8.71
C VAL A 366 -13.24 -0.38 -7.69
N LEU A 367 -13.94 -0.81 -6.64
CA LEU A 367 -13.49 -1.86 -5.74
C LEU A 367 -13.95 -3.20 -6.32
N VAL A 368 -13.01 -4.10 -6.59
CA VAL A 368 -13.30 -5.39 -7.24
C VAL A 368 -13.26 -6.53 -6.22
N PRO A 369 -14.36 -7.28 -6.03
CA PRO A 369 -14.35 -8.49 -5.21
C PRO A 369 -13.37 -9.55 -5.75
N LEU A 370 -12.75 -10.31 -4.85
CA LEU A 370 -11.80 -11.35 -5.24
C LEU A 370 -12.41 -12.40 -6.17
N GLU A 371 -13.66 -12.78 -5.95
CA GLU A 371 -14.38 -13.75 -6.78
C GLU A 371 -14.50 -13.27 -8.24
N ASP A 372 -14.83 -12.00 -8.44
CA ASP A 372 -14.90 -11.39 -9.78
C ASP A 372 -13.51 -11.32 -10.44
N THR A 373 -12.48 -11.07 -9.65
CA THR A 373 -11.09 -11.09 -10.10
C THR A 373 -10.69 -12.47 -10.61
N ILE A 374 -10.89 -13.52 -9.80
CA ILE A 374 -10.57 -14.91 -10.16
C ILE A 374 -11.35 -15.34 -11.40
N LYS A 375 -12.67 -15.08 -11.43
CA LYS A 375 -13.53 -15.36 -12.57
C LYS A 375 -13.00 -14.71 -13.85
N GLY A 376 -12.70 -13.43 -13.80
CA GLY A 376 -12.25 -12.67 -14.95
C GLY A 376 -10.92 -13.18 -15.51
N PHE A 377 -9.93 -13.42 -14.68
CA PHE A 377 -8.64 -13.96 -15.12
C PHE A 377 -8.75 -15.38 -15.65
N ASN A 378 -9.56 -16.24 -15.04
CA ASN A 378 -9.81 -17.59 -15.55
C ASN A 378 -10.45 -17.59 -16.96
N MET A 379 -11.41 -16.69 -17.22
CA MET A 379 -12.00 -16.54 -18.56
C MET A 379 -10.96 -16.10 -19.60
N ILE A 380 -10.03 -15.21 -19.25
CA ILE A 380 -8.94 -14.82 -20.17
C ILE A 380 -7.99 -15.99 -20.41
N LEU A 381 -7.59 -16.71 -19.36
CA LEU A 381 -6.70 -17.87 -19.45
C LEU A 381 -7.30 -18.99 -20.30
N ASN A 382 -8.60 -19.25 -20.17
CA ASN A 382 -9.31 -20.27 -20.95
C ASN A 382 -9.53 -19.89 -22.43
N GLY A 383 -9.36 -18.59 -22.76
CA GLY A 383 -9.53 -18.10 -24.12
C GLY A 383 -10.95 -17.71 -24.50
N ASP A 384 -11.86 -17.62 -23.52
CA ASP A 384 -13.26 -17.23 -23.73
C ASP A 384 -13.42 -15.82 -24.32
N LEU A 385 -12.35 -15.00 -24.21
CA LEU A 385 -12.34 -13.59 -24.58
C LEU A 385 -11.30 -13.26 -25.68
N ASP A 386 -10.77 -14.26 -26.37
CA ASP A 386 -9.73 -14.08 -27.39
C ASP A 386 -10.21 -13.24 -28.59
N GLN A 387 -11.52 -13.12 -28.80
CA GLN A 387 -12.14 -12.29 -29.87
C GLN A 387 -12.09 -10.79 -29.58
N TYR A 388 -11.96 -10.37 -28.33
CA TYR A 388 -11.98 -8.95 -27.98
C TYR A 388 -10.59 -8.30 -28.11
N PRO A 389 -10.52 -7.03 -28.56
CA PRO A 389 -9.25 -6.33 -28.68
C PRO A 389 -8.61 -6.06 -27.31
N GLU A 390 -7.29 -6.00 -27.25
CA GLU A 390 -6.51 -5.73 -26.02
C GLU A 390 -6.98 -4.47 -25.27
N ALA A 391 -7.35 -3.43 -26.02
CA ALA A 391 -7.80 -2.16 -25.44
C ALA A 391 -9.07 -2.28 -24.58
N ALA A 392 -9.92 -3.30 -24.84
CA ALA A 392 -11.13 -3.54 -24.06
C ALA A 392 -10.85 -3.92 -22.60
N PHE A 393 -9.66 -4.42 -22.29
CA PHE A 393 -9.25 -4.90 -20.98
C PHE A 393 -8.64 -3.81 -20.09
N ASN A 394 -8.32 -2.63 -20.65
CA ASN A 394 -7.61 -1.60 -19.93
C ASN A 394 -8.52 -0.82 -18.99
N LEU A 395 -8.06 -0.61 -17.74
CA LEU A 395 -8.77 0.16 -16.70
C LEU A 395 -10.23 -0.29 -16.52
N LYS A 396 -10.43 -1.60 -16.37
CA LYS A 396 -11.73 -2.23 -16.08
C LYS A 396 -11.76 -2.79 -14.67
N GLY A 397 -12.93 -2.79 -14.07
CA GLY A 397 -13.16 -3.43 -12.77
C GLY A 397 -13.33 -4.94 -12.95
N ASN A 398 -14.50 -5.36 -13.36
CA ASN A 398 -14.84 -6.78 -13.58
C ASN A 398 -14.82 -7.18 -15.06
N ILE A 399 -15.04 -8.46 -15.31
CA ILE A 399 -14.96 -9.00 -16.66
C ILE A 399 -16.17 -8.63 -17.53
N GLU A 400 -17.31 -8.36 -16.93
CA GLU A 400 -18.52 -7.91 -17.62
C GLU A 400 -18.30 -6.55 -18.30
N GLU A 401 -17.54 -5.65 -17.68
CA GLU A 401 -17.15 -4.37 -18.28
C GLU A 401 -16.24 -4.56 -19.48
N VAL A 402 -15.37 -5.57 -19.44
CA VAL A 402 -14.50 -5.93 -20.57
C VAL A 402 -15.34 -6.42 -21.74
N ILE A 403 -16.29 -7.33 -21.49
CA ILE A 403 -17.19 -7.87 -22.52
C ILE A 403 -17.98 -6.75 -23.18
N ALA A 404 -18.62 -5.88 -22.37
CA ALA A 404 -19.39 -4.75 -22.90
C ALA A 404 -18.54 -3.79 -23.75
N ALA A 405 -17.31 -3.48 -23.30
CA ALA A 405 -16.37 -2.65 -24.05
C ALA A 405 -15.91 -3.33 -25.34
N GLY A 406 -15.63 -4.64 -25.30
CA GLY A 406 -15.22 -5.44 -26.45
C GLY A 406 -16.31 -5.53 -27.50
N GLU A 407 -17.55 -5.79 -27.12
CA GLU A 407 -18.70 -5.83 -28.04
C GLU A 407 -18.93 -4.47 -28.72
N LYS A 408 -18.81 -3.37 -27.95
CA LYS A 408 -18.92 -2.01 -28.51
C LYS A 408 -17.82 -1.75 -29.54
N MET A 409 -16.55 -2.09 -29.23
CA MET A 409 -15.43 -1.89 -30.14
C MET A 409 -15.56 -2.72 -31.42
N LEU A 410 -16.10 -3.94 -31.32
CA LEU A 410 -16.34 -4.80 -32.49
C LEU A 410 -17.50 -4.30 -33.35
N ALA A 411 -18.50 -3.63 -32.76
CA ALA A 411 -19.62 -3.05 -33.45
C ALA A 411 -19.27 -1.73 -34.20
N GLU A 412 -18.22 -1.04 -33.75
CA GLU A 412 -17.71 0.21 -34.32
C GLU A 412 -16.60 -0.02 -35.39
N ALA A 413 -16.04 -1.21 -35.46
CA ALA A 413 -14.98 -1.61 -36.40
C ALA A 413 -15.55 -2.15 -37.73
#